data_9dd70ea40f15eb2baad25f5ac114418c
#
_entry.id   9dd70ea40f15eb2baad25f5ac114418c
#
_cell.length_a   1.000
_cell.length_b   1.000
_cell.length_c   1.000
_cell.angle_alpha   90.00
_cell.angle_beta   90.00
_cell.angle_gamma   90.00
#
_symmetry.space_group_name_H-M   'P 1'
#
loop_
_entity.id
_entity.type
_entity.pdbx_description
1 polymer ?
#
loop_
_entity_poly.entity_id
_entity_poly.type
_entity_poly.pdbx_seq_one_letter_code
_entity_poly.pdbx_strand_id
1 'polypeptide(L)'
;MSVIPVVLHRCIVGIALVAGALAIGPAPLRAQQAATVVPGVVVHMDAAPGPDTVVFRRSITRGGVDSITGTRTVVSRVVRGQGGTRLLEIEQRFPGGGGEIVDTALADLGTLRAVAHRSHQPAKTMRFEFVGGAAEGIVSARGPADSARRDEAVHQDLGGPIFDSNVIELVVAALPLKAEFAAELPFFIYERGGRVPMPVAVRERARVAFPVLGEREVWVVTVGVPGAPATIWVDTATRAVLRTRYDITARAMSFTDDRVTPLHG
;
A
#
# COMPACT_ATOMS: atom_id res chain seq x y z
N MET A 1 -45.42 -18.31 6.69
CA MET A 1 -45.45 -17.51 5.47
C MET A 1 -46.09 -16.19 5.83
N SER A 2 -45.31 -15.13 5.93
CA SER A 2 -45.82 -13.79 6.17
C SER A 2 -44.97 -12.81 5.35
N VAL A 3 -45.59 -12.20 4.38
CA VAL A 3 -44.99 -11.27 3.40
C VAL A 3 -45.22 -9.87 3.90
N ILE A 4 -44.14 -9.09 4.10
CA ILE A 4 -44.20 -7.68 4.46
C ILE A 4 -44.00 -6.86 3.19
N PRO A 5 -44.88 -5.92 2.83
CA PRO A 5 -44.75 -5.07 1.67
C PRO A 5 -43.84 -3.86 1.98
N VAL A 6 -42.94 -3.59 1.05
CA VAL A 6 -42.09 -2.38 1.02
C VAL A 6 -42.92 -1.21 0.49
N VAL A 7 -43.08 -0.17 1.31
CA VAL A 7 -43.73 1.09 0.92
C VAL A 7 -42.67 2.06 0.37
N LEU A 8 -42.79 2.37 -0.91
CA LEU A 8 -41.96 3.34 -1.63
C LEU A 8 -42.55 4.75 -1.41
N HIS A 9 -41.87 5.63 -0.63
CA HIS A 9 -42.22 7.06 -0.56
C HIS A 9 -41.44 7.84 -1.59
N ARG A 10 -42.16 8.35 -2.58
CA ARG A 10 -41.69 9.40 -3.52
C ARG A 10 -41.87 10.77 -2.84
N CYS A 11 -40.78 11.46 -2.56
CA CYS A 11 -40.82 12.91 -2.27
C CYS A 11 -40.44 13.67 -3.54
N ILE A 12 -41.41 14.40 -4.08
CA ILE A 12 -41.24 15.42 -5.10
C ILE A 12 -40.92 16.71 -4.35
N VAL A 13 -39.76 17.31 -4.62
CA VAL A 13 -39.43 18.67 -4.13
C VAL A 13 -39.15 19.56 -5.35
N GLY A 14 -39.90 20.64 -5.39
CA GLY A 14 -39.95 21.59 -6.49
C GLY A 14 -38.65 22.40 -6.67
N ILE A 15 -38.42 22.72 -7.94
CA ILE A 15 -37.30 23.55 -8.41
C ILE A 15 -37.72 25.00 -8.27
N ALA A 16 -37.04 25.77 -7.41
CA ALA A 16 -37.05 27.22 -7.42
C ALA A 16 -35.85 27.73 -8.23
N LEU A 17 -36.12 28.35 -9.38
CA LEU A 17 -35.13 29.10 -10.17
C LEU A 17 -34.81 30.42 -9.43
N VAL A 18 -33.56 30.56 -9.01
CA VAL A 18 -33.00 31.88 -8.64
C VAL A 18 -31.88 32.21 -9.64
N ALA A 19 -32.15 33.19 -10.47
CA ALA A 19 -31.14 33.84 -11.31
C ALA A 19 -30.33 34.80 -10.45
N GLY A 20 -29.01 34.74 -10.49
CA GLY A 20 -28.21 35.74 -9.83
C GLY A 20 -26.70 35.52 -9.89
N ALA A 21 -26.03 36.46 -10.55
CA ALA A 21 -24.63 36.84 -10.44
C ALA A 21 -23.56 35.87 -10.96
N LEU A 22 -22.99 36.24 -12.08
CA LEU A 22 -21.69 35.78 -12.56
C LEU A 22 -20.59 36.17 -11.54
N ALA A 23 -20.28 35.24 -10.65
CA ALA A 23 -19.04 35.29 -9.91
C ALA A 23 -17.94 34.71 -10.83
N ILE A 24 -16.98 35.55 -11.22
CA ILE A 24 -15.73 35.13 -11.84
C ILE A 24 -15.00 34.31 -10.77
N GLY A 25 -15.26 33.01 -10.72
CA GLY A 25 -14.53 32.07 -9.86
C GLY A 25 -13.08 31.99 -10.33
N PRO A 26 -12.13 31.76 -9.39
CA PRO A 26 -10.74 31.53 -9.75
C PRO A 26 -10.68 30.38 -10.75
N ALA A 27 -9.88 30.58 -11.81
CA ALA A 27 -9.69 29.58 -12.85
C ALA A 27 -9.35 28.22 -12.19
N PRO A 28 -9.94 27.11 -12.65
CA PRO A 28 -9.62 25.81 -12.11
C PRO A 28 -8.12 25.62 -12.26
N LEU A 29 -7.41 25.44 -11.13
CA LEU A 29 -6.05 24.94 -11.11
C LEU A 29 -6.04 23.72 -12.05
N ARG A 30 -5.36 23.85 -13.19
CA ARG A 30 -5.13 22.70 -14.07
C ARG A 30 -4.55 21.62 -13.19
N ALA A 31 -5.33 20.57 -12.95
CA ALA A 31 -4.84 19.35 -12.34
C ALA A 31 -3.69 18.89 -13.24
N GLN A 32 -2.47 19.12 -12.78
CA GLN A 32 -1.28 18.64 -13.46
C GLN A 32 -1.45 17.13 -13.51
N GLN A 33 -1.59 16.57 -14.71
CA GLN A 33 -1.75 15.12 -14.86
C GLN A 33 -0.55 14.48 -14.18
N ALA A 34 -0.80 13.72 -13.12
CA ALA A 34 0.24 13.01 -12.40
C ALA A 34 0.97 12.08 -13.38
N ALA A 35 2.30 12.18 -13.41
CA ALA A 35 3.09 11.31 -14.28
C ALA A 35 2.94 9.87 -13.83
N THR A 36 2.61 8.96 -14.75
CA THR A 36 2.63 7.53 -14.46
C THR A 36 4.07 7.07 -14.30
N VAL A 37 4.41 6.57 -13.12
CA VAL A 37 5.72 6.00 -12.82
C VAL A 37 5.61 4.49 -12.91
N VAL A 38 6.37 3.88 -13.82
CA VAL A 38 6.45 2.42 -13.96
C VAL A 38 7.80 1.91 -13.47
N PRO A 39 7.91 0.63 -13.05
CA PRO A 39 9.18 0.04 -12.64
C PRO A 39 10.28 0.26 -13.69
N GLY A 40 11.46 0.72 -13.25
CA GLY A 40 12.63 0.94 -14.10
C GLY A 40 12.76 2.31 -14.73
N VAL A 41 11.75 3.19 -14.66
CA VAL A 41 11.81 4.53 -15.29
C VAL A 41 12.22 5.62 -14.30
N VAL A 42 11.78 5.56 -13.05
CA VAL A 42 11.97 6.64 -12.06
C VAL A 42 12.45 6.13 -10.70
N VAL A 43 12.35 4.84 -10.45
CA VAL A 43 12.78 4.25 -9.19
C VAL A 43 14.21 3.77 -9.32
N HIS A 44 15.16 4.56 -8.83
CA HIS A 44 16.54 4.15 -8.69
C HIS A 44 16.86 3.94 -7.21
N MET A 45 17.34 2.75 -6.90
CA MET A 45 17.97 2.49 -5.61
C MET A 45 19.46 2.70 -5.77
N ASP A 46 19.96 3.85 -5.27
CA ASP A 46 21.38 4.23 -5.34
C ASP A 46 22.27 3.23 -4.58
N ALA A 47 21.72 2.51 -3.61
CA ALA A 47 22.37 1.39 -2.95
C ALA A 47 21.37 0.26 -2.73
N ALA A 48 21.79 -0.98 -3.00
CA ALA A 48 21.03 -2.13 -2.55
C ALA A 48 20.91 -2.07 -1.03
N PRO A 49 19.68 -2.16 -0.45
CA PRO A 49 19.58 -2.31 0.98
C PRO A 49 20.40 -3.54 1.38
N GLY A 50 21.30 -3.37 2.34
CA GLY A 50 21.94 -4.51 2.99
C GLY A 50 20.86 -5.40 3.64
N PRO A 51 21.23 -6.62 4.11
CA PRO A 51 20.34 -7.38 4.95
C PRO A 51 19.94 -6.50 6.14
N ASP A 52 18.68 -6.14 6.20
CA ASP A 52 18.15 -5.25 7.23
C ASP A 52 16.87 -5.83 7.83
N THR A 53 16.72 -5.63 9.15
CA THR A 53 15.50 -5.97 9.87
C THR A 53 14.96 -4.73 10.53
N VAL A 54 13.80 -4.29 10.06
CA VAL A 54 13.11 -3.13 10.61
C VAL A 54 11.90 -3.60 11.40
N VAL A 55 11.77 -3.12 12.62
CA VAL A 55 10.63 -3.40 13.48
C VAL A 55 9.82 -2.15 13.65
N PHE A 56 8.50 -2.31 13.48
CA PHE A 56 7.50 -1.28 13.71
C PHE A 56 6.59 -1.71 14.86
N ARG A 57 6.28 -0.78 15.75
CA ARG A 57 5.19 -0.95 16.72
C ARG A 57 3.87 -0.67 16.04
N ARG A 58 2.99 -1.65 16.02
CA ARG A 58 1.66 -1.54 15.43
C ARG A 58 0.62 -1.12 16.45
N SER A 59 -0.15 -0.09 16.14
CA SER A 59 -1.32 0.32 16.88
C SER A 59 -2.56 0.37 15.99
N ILE A 60 -3.73 0.23 16.61
CA ILE A 60 -5.04 0.41 15.97
C ILE A 60 -5.71 1.59 16.67
N THR A 61 -6.19 2.55 15.90
CA THR A 61 -7.11 3.60 16.36
C THR A 61 -8.53 3.22 15.97
N ARG A 62 -9.42 3.14 16.95
CA ARG A 62 -10.86 2.91 16.74
C ARG A 62 -11.65 3.85 17.63
N GLY A 63 -12.58 4.63 17.05
CA GLY A 63 -13.36 5.60 17.81
C GLY A 63 -12.51 6.63 18.56
N GLY A 64 -11.33 7.00 18.02
CA GLY A 64 -10.39 7.94 18.66
C GLY A 64 -9.52 7.34 19.77
N VAL A 65 -9.63 6.05 20.05
CA VAL A 65 -8.83 5.35 21.07
C VAL A 65 -7.74 4.53 20.40
N ASP A 66 -6.49 4.74 20.80
CA ASP A 66 -5.33 3.98 20.34
C ASP A 66 -5.07 2.74 21.22
N SER A 67 -4.81 1.61 20.57
CA SER A 67 -4.46 0.36 21.22
C SER A 67 -3.26 -0.26 20.53
N ILE A 68 -2.20 -0.60 21.27
CA ILE A 68 -1.06 -1.36 20.72
C ILE A 68 -1.52 -2.79 20.48
N THR A 69 -1.30 -3.32 19.26
CA THR A 69 -1.72 -4.67 18.87
C THR A 69 -0.57 -5.62 18.61
N GLY A 70 0.67 -5.12 18.62
CA GLY A 70 1.85 -5.94 18.41
C GLY A 70 2.94 -5.21 17.63
N THR A 71 3.68 -5.98 16.88
CA THR A 71 4.76 -5.48 16.02
C THR A 71 4.57 -5.95 14.58
N ARG A 72 5.04 -5.15 13.62
CA ARG A 72 5.30 -5.56 12.25
C ARG A 72 6.82 -5.63 12.07
N THR A 73 7.32 -6.76 11.63
CA THR A 73 8.74 -6.93 11.29
C THR A 73 8.86 -6.98 9.77
N VAL A 74 9.80 -6.22 9.23
CA VAL A 74 10.14 -6.19 7.81
C VAL A 74 11.60 -6.61 7.68
N VAL A 75 11.84 -7.70 6.96
CA VAL A 75 13.19 -8.19 6.67
C VAL A 75 13.45 -7.98 5.19
N SER A 76 14.54 -7.29 4.86
CA SER A 76 15.00 -7.11 3.48
C SER A 76 16.33 -7.82 3.27
N ARG A 77 16.49 -8.48 2.11
CA ARG A 77 17.74 -9.13 1.72
C ARG A 77 17.88 -9.23 0.22
N VAL A 78 19.13 -9.16 -0.27
CA VAL A 78 19.43 -9.42 -1.67
C VAL A 78 19.65 -10.92 -1.86
N VAL A 79 18.87 -11.49 -2.77
CA VAL A 79 18.95 -12.92 -3.14
C VAL A 79 19.33 -13.06 -4.61
N ARG A 80 19.79 -14.26 -5.01
CA ARG A 80 20.06 -14.58 -6.41
C ARG A 80 18.86 -15.29 -7.02
N GLY A 81 18.35 -14.73 -8.10
CA GLY A 81 17.32 -15.35 -8.94
C GLY A 81 17.93 -16.25 -10.02
N GLN A 82 17.06 -16.74 -10.89
CA GLN A 82 17.48 -17.52 -12.06
C GLN A 82 18.41 -16.68 -12.97
N GLY A 83 19.38 -17.33 -13.58
CA GLY A 83 20.36 -16.66 -14.44
C GLY A 83 21.30 -15.69 -13.72
N GLY A 84 21.38 -15.74 -12.39
CA GLY A 84 22.26 -14.87 -11.60
C GLY A 84 21.72 -13.44 -11.39
N THR A 85 20.47 -13.17 -11.76
CA THR A 85 19.82 -11.87 -11.49
C THR A 85 19.80 -11.57 -10.00
N ARG A 86 20.01 -10.30 -9.63
CA ARG A 86 19.91 -9.85 -8.24
C ARG A 86 18.49 -9.41 -7.96
N LEU A 87 17.88 -10.05 -6.97
CA LEU A 87 16.52 -9.74 -6.51
C LEU A 87 16.57 -9.20 -5.09
N LEU A 88 15.64 -8.32 -4.78
CA LEU A 88 15.33 -7.87 -3.44
C LEU A 88 14.17 -8.72 -2.93
N GLU A 89 14.40 -9.43 -1.83
CA GLU A 89 13.35 -10.12 -1.09
C GLU A 89 12.95 -9.28 0.11
N ILE A 90 11.65 -9.01 0.22
CA ILE A 90 11.04 -8.31 1.35
C ILE A 90 10.06 -9.28 2.02
N GLU A 91 10.33 -9.64 3.25
CA GLU A 91 9.42 -10.43 4.09
C GLU A 91 8.81 -9.54 5.17
N GLN A 92 7.50 -9.53 5.28
CA GLN A 92 6.77 -8.83 6.31
C GLN A 92 6.03 -9.82 7.20
N ARG A 93 6.15 -9.65 8.53
CA ARG A 93 5.44 -10.43 9.53
C ARG A 93 4.66 -9.51 10.45
N PHE A 94 3.39 -9.79 10.64
CA PHE A 94 2.53 -9.00 11.52
C PHE A 94 1.33 -9.83 12.03
N PRO A 95 0.77 -9.47 13.21
CA PRO A 95 -0.42 -10.12 13.73
C PRO A 95 -1.62 -9.84 12.84
N GLY A 96 -2.40 -10.87 12.54
CA GLY A 96 -3.65 -10.81 11.79
C GLY A 96 -4.79 -11.51 12.52
N GLY A 97 -5.98 -11.48 11.96
CA GLY A 97 -7.15 -12.15 12.53
C GLY A 97 -6.96 -13.67 12.57
N GLY A 98 -6.64 -14.21 13.75
CA GLY A 98 -6.49 -15.65 13.98
C GLY A 98 -5.07 -16.18 13.89
N GLY A 99 -4.03 -15.34 13.79
CA GLY A 99 -2.63 -15.75 13.79
C GLY A 99 -1.70 -14.74 13.13
N GLU A 100 -0.49 -15.18 12.81
CA GLU A 100 0.50 -14.37 12.11
C GLU A 100 0.23 -14.36 10.60
N ILE A 101 0.41 -13.21 9.97
CA ILE A 101 0.47 -13.05 8.52
C ILE A 101 1.94 -12.90 8.14
N VAL A 102 2.37 -13.68 7.15
CA VAL A 102 3.70 -13.60 6.56
C VAL A 102 3.54 -13.34 5.06
N ASP A 103 3.96 -12.18 4.63
CA ASP A 103 3.95 -11.78 3.22
C ASP A 103 5.39 -11.63 2.71
N THR A 104 5.68 -12.20 1.55
CA THR A 104 6.99 -12.12 0.91
C THR A 104 6.85 -11.62 -0.51
N ALA A 105 7.53 -10.54 -0.84
CA ALA A 105 7.68 -10.05 -2.20
C ALA A 105 9.10 -10.26 -2.70
N LEU A 106 9.23 -10.72 -3.94
CA LEU A 106 10.48 -10.69 -4.70
C LEU A 106 10.36 -9.60 -5.77
N ALA A 107 11.31 -8.69 -5.80
CA ALA A 107 11.38 -7.63 -6.79
C ALA A 107 12.76 -7.60 -7.45
N ASP A 108 12.82 -7.14 -8.69
CA ASP A 108 14.09 -6.83 -9.34
C ASP A 108 14.80 -5.71 -8.56
N LEU A 109 16.07 -5.92 -8.20
CA LEU A 109 16.80 -5.02 -7.31
C LEU A 109 16.98 -3.61 -7.90
N GLY A 110 17.15 -3.50 -9.22
CA GLY A 110 17.42 -2.21 -9.86
C GLY A 110 16.16 -1.41 -10.16
N THR A 111 15.01 -2.07 -10.30
CA THR A 111 13.78 -1.45 -10.80
C THR A 111 12.60 -1.55 -9.85
N LEU A 112 12.69 -2.35 -8.79
CA LEU A 112 11.61 -2.76 -7.90
C LEU A 112 10.40 -3.40 -8.62
N ARG A 113 10.58 -3.81 -9.88
CA ARG A 113 9.55 -4.55 -10.61
C ARG A 113 9.24 -5.85 -9.87
N ALA A 114 7.96 -6.15 -9.68
CA ALA A 114 7.53 -7.40 -9.08
C ALA A 114 8.00 -8.62 -9.90
N VAL A 115 8.50 -9.64 -9.20
CA VAL A 115 8.96 -10.93 -9.76
C VAL A 115 8.13 -12.07 -9.19
N ALA A 116 7.88 -12.08 -7.88
CA ALA A 116 7.01 -13.05 -7.24
C ALA A 116 6.40 -12.47 -5.96
N HIS A 117 5.24 -13.01 -5.58
CA HIS A 117 4.54 -12.72 -4.34
C HIS A 117 4.12 -14.01 -3.65
N ARG A 118 4.28 -14.05 -2.34
CA ARG A 118 3.78 -15.14 -1.49
C ARG A 118 3.15 -14.55 -0.25
N SER A 119 1.98 -15.05 0.11
CA SER A 119 1.30 -14.68 1.34
C SER A 119 0.85 -15.93 2.09
N HIS A 120 1.16 -15.98 3.36
CA HIS A 120 0.68 -16.99 4.27
C HIS A 120 -0.16 -16.33 5.36
N GLN A 121 -1.43 -16.63 5.36
CA GLN A 121 -2.42 -16.15 6.33
C GLN A 121 -3.12 -17.35 6.98
N PRO A 122 -3.70 -17.24 8.17
CA PRO A 122 -4.37 -18.36 8.84
C PRO A 122 -5.42 -19.10 7.99
N ALA A 123 -6.19 -18.35 7.20
CA ALA A 123 -7.27 -18.90 6.37
C ALA A 123 -6.92 -19.01 4.88
N LYS A 124 -5.86 -18.37 4.43
CA LYS A 124 -5.55 -18.25 3.00
C LYS A 124 -4.04 -18.27 2.77
N THR A 125 -3.59 -18.93 1.70
CA THR A 125 -2.23 -18.77 1.17
C THR A 125 -2.31 -18.35 -0.28
N MET A 126 -1.37 -17.52 -0.72
CA MET A 126 -1.25 -17.06 -2.10
C MET A 126 0.17 -17.21 -2.59
N ARG A 127 0.32 -17.53 -3.86
CA ARG A 127 1.61 -17.61 -4.53
C ARG A 127 1.44 -17.15 -5.96
N PHE A 128 2.13 -16.09 -6.33
CA PHE A 128 2.11 -15.52 -7.67
C PHE A 128 3.52 -15.38 -8.21
N GLU A 129 3.66 -15.55 -9.51
CA GLU A 129 4.83 -15.18 -10.29
C GLU A 129 4.41 -14.17 -11.37
N PHE A 130 5.26 -13.17 -11.63
CA PHE A 130 4.97 -12.10 -12.56
C PHE A 130 5.82 -12.26 -13.81
N VAL A 131 5.23 -12.83 -14.85
CA VAL A 131 5.91 -13.23 -16.09
C VAL A 131 5.13 -12.70 -17.30
N GLY A 132 5.86 -12.16 -18.28
CA GLY A 132 5.25 -11.74 -19.56
C GLY A 132 4.17 -10.67 -19.46
N GLY A 133 4.12 -9.91 -18.37
CA GLY A 133 3.07 -8.90 -18.13
C GLY A 133 1.79 -9.47 -17.52
N ALA A 134 1.82 -10.70 -17.01
CA ALA A 134 0.74 -11.34 -16.29
C ALA A 134 1.17 -11.76 -14.88
N ALA A 135 0.21 -11.93 -13.98
CA ALA A 135 0.34 -12.61 -12.71
C ALA A 135 -0.24 -14.02 -12.85
N GLU A 136 0.58 -15.02 -12.60
CA GLU A 136 0.20 -16.43 -12.63
C GLU A 136 0.40 -17.05 -11.25
N GLY A 137 -0.56 -17.84 -10.77
CA GLY A 137 -0.41 -18.38 -9.43
C GLY A 137 -1.54 -19.24 -8.94
N ILE A 138 -1.50 -19.50 -7.64
CA ILE A 138 -2.47 -20.31 -6.91
C ILE A 138 -2.88 -19.57 -5.64
N VAL A 139 -4.17 -19.55 -5.39
CA VAL A 139 -4.77 -19.15 -4.12
C VAL A 139 -5.39 -20.37 -3.48
N SER A 140 -4.94 -20.70 -2.26
CA SER A 140 -5.49 -21.78 -1.45
C SER A 140 -6.23 -21.18 -0.26
N ALA A 141 -7.53 -21.35 -0.19
CA ALA A 141 -8.34 -20.83 0.90
C ALA A 141 -9.21 -21.92 1.54
N ARG A 142 -9.51 -21.74 2.85
CA ARG A 142 -10.52 -22.57 3.53
C ARG A 142 -11.89 -21.91 3.35
N GLY A 143 -12.87 -22.69 2.93
CA GLY A 143 -14.27 -22.24 2.92
C GLY A 143 -14.81 -22.03 4.34
N PRO A 144 -15.82 -21.17 4.54
CA PRO A 144 -16.38 -20.86 5.87
C PRO A 144 -17.05 -22.06 6.57
N ALA A 145 -17.45 -23.08 5.82
CA ALA A 145 -18.10 -24.30 6.33
C ALA A 145 -17.26 -25.57 6.14
N ASP A 146 -16.04 -25.47 5.62
CA ASP A 146 -15.26 -26.63 5.20
C ASP A 146 -13.85 -26.56 5.81
N SER A 147 -13.37 -27.65 6.38
CA SER A 147 -12.00 -27.79 6.85
C SER A 147 -11.01 -27.98 5.69
N ALA A 148 -11.47 -28.38 4.52
CA ALA A 148 -10.63 -28.60 3.35
C ALA A 148 -10.20 -27.27 2.70
N ARG A 149 -8.93 -27.17 2.34
CA ARG A 149 -8.45 -26.10 1.48
C ARG A 149 -8.87 -26.37 0.04
N ARG A 150 -9.25 -25.32 -0.67
CA ARG A 150 -9.49 -25.34 -2.12
C ARG A 150 -8.45 -24.50 -2.80
N ASP A 151 -7.87 -25.06 -3.83
CA ASP A 151 -6.89 -24.39 -4.68
C ASP A 151 -7.59 -23.80 -5.90
N GLU A 152 -7.34 -22.53 -6.15
CA GLU A 152 -7.79 -21.80 -7.32
C GLU A 152 -6.58 -21.35 -8.11
N ALA A 153 -6.46 -21.81 -9.35
CA ALA A 153 -5.46 -21.30 -10.29
C ALA A 153 -5.89 -19.92 -10.77
N VAL A 154 -4.96 -18.97 -10.75
CA VAL A 154 -5.20 -17.58 -11.12
C VAL A 154 -4.27 -17.20 -12.27
N HIS A 155 -4.85 -16.60 -13.29
CA HIS A 155 -4.14 -15.89 -14.35
C HIS A 155 -4.76 -14.51 -14.51
N GLN A 156 -3.94 -13.45 -14.38
CA GLN A 156 -4.38 -12.07 -14.53
C GLN A 156 -3.44 -11.33 -15.47
N ASP A 157 -3.96 -10.81 -16.57
CA ASP A 157 -3.22 -9.90 -17.44
C ASP A 157 -3.05 -8.55 -16.75
N LEU A 158 -1.81 -8.10 -16.63
CA LEU A 158 -1.45 -6.85 -15.96
C LEU A 158 -1.14 -5.73 -16.95
N GLY A 159 -1.07 -6.03 -18.25
CA GLY A 159 -0.78 -5.04 -19.29
C GLY A 159 0.61 -4.40 -19.17
N GLY A 160 1.55 -5.00 -18.43
CA GLY A 160 2.91 -4.51 -18.29
C GLY A 160 3.51 -4.65 -16.89
N PRO A 161 4.71 -4.09 -16.65
CA PRO A 161 5.40 -4.17 -15.38
C PRO A 161 4.63 -3.45 -14.27
N ILE A 162 4.66 -4.03 -13.07
CA ILE A 162 3.99 -3.52 -11.88
C ILE A 162 4.92 -3.57 -10.66
N PHE A 163 4.56 -2.87 -9.59
CA PHE A 163 5.11 -3.04 -8.25
C PHE A 163 4.24 -4.01 -7.44
N ASP A 164 4.85 -4.75 -6.53
CA ASP A 164 4.10 -5.52 -5.52
C ASP A 164 3.61 -4.59 -4.41
N SER A 165 2.39 -4.79 -3.92
CA SER A 165 1.84 -3.97 -2.83
C SER A 165 2.64 -4.07 -1.53
N ASN A 166 3.35 -5.17 -1.30
CA ASN A 166 4.20 -5.35 -0.11
C ASN A 166 5.49 -4.51 -0.14
N VAL A 167 5.87 -3.95 -1.29
CA VAL A 167 7.03 -3.05 -1.40
C VAL A 167 6.64 -1.58 -1.49
N ILE A 168 5.37 -1.23 -1.25
CA ILE A 168 4.86 0.14 -1.40
C ILE A 168 5.67 1.20 -0.64
N GLU A 169 6.06 0.90 0.60
CA GLU A 169 6.84 1.80 1.44
C GLU A 169 8.23 2.05 0.84
N LEU A 170 8.87 0.99 0.36
CA LEU A 170 10.18 1.07 -0.29
C LEU A 170 10.11 1.84 -1.61
N VAL A 171 9.08 1.56 -2.43
CA VAL A 171 8.86 2.29 -3.68
C VAL A 171 8.68 3.77 -3.40
N VAL A 172 7.82 4.14 -2.45
CA VAL A 172 7.60 5.54 -2.05
C VAL A 172 8.89 6.17 -1.55
N ALA A 173 9.66 5.47 -0.72
CA ALA A 173 10.96 5.97 -0.24
C ALA A 173 11.97 6.18 -1.37
N ALA A 174 11.92 5.41 -2.45
CA ALA A 174 12.81 5.53 -3.61
C ALA A 174 12.39 6.62 -4.62
N LEU A 175 11.18 7.18 -4.52
CA LEU A 175 10.72 8.27 -5.40
C LEU A 175 11.51 9.56 -5.17
N PRO A 176 11.68 10.44 -6.17
CA PRO A 176 12.34 11.75 -6.03
C PRO A 176 11.41 12.74 -5.31
N LEU A 177 11.11 12.46 -4.02
CA LEU A 177 10.18 13.26 -3.23
C LEU A 177 10.65 14.72 -3.11
N LYS A 178 9.75 15.63 -3.41
CA LYS A 178 9.90 17.08 -3.30
C LYS A 178 8.50 17.69 -3.07
N ALA A 179 8.45 18.98 -2.76
CA ALA A 179 7.17 19.69 -2.68
C ALA A 179 6.38 19.51 -4.00
N GLU A 180 5.07 19.37 -3.89
CA GLU A 180 4.14 19.19 -5.01
C GLU A 180 4.38 17.94 -5.89
N PHE A 181 5.25 17.01 -5.45
CA PHE A 181 5.41 15.75 -6.17
C PHE A 181 4.09 14.98 -6.18
N ALA A 182 3.68 14.55 -7.38
CA ALA A 182 2.53 13.67 -7.57
C ALA A 182 2.82 12.69 -8.71
N ALA A 183 2.41 11.45 -8.52
CA ALA A 183 2.57 10.38 -9.50
C ALA A 183 1.45 9.35 -9.36
N GLU A 184 1.29 8.49 -10.36
CA GLU A 184 0.47 7.30 -10.30
C GLU A 184 1.37 6.07 -10.47
N LEU A 185 1.24 5.10 -9.59
CA LEU A 185 2.04 3.88 -9.54
C LEU A 185 1.17 2.66 -9.81
N PRO A 186 1.57 1.75 -10.72
CA PRO A 186 0.87 0.50 -10.97
C PRO A 186 1.27 -0.55 -9.93
N PHE A 187 0.36 -0.90 -9.02
CA PHE A 187 0.57 -1.97 -8.05
C PHE A 187 -0.26 -3.21 -8.35
N PHE A 188 0.24 -4.37 -7.92
CA PHE A 188 -0.53 -5.59 -7.88
C PHE A 188 -1.29 -5.70 -6.58
N ILE A 189 -2.61 -5.84 -6.67
CA ILE A 189 -3.51 -6.18 -5.55
C ILE A 189 -4.46 -7.27 -6.03
N TYR A 190 -4.25 -8.50 -5.56
CA TYR A 190 -5.05 -9.66 -5.99
C TYR A 190 -6.55 -9.44 -5.78
N GLU A 191 -6.96 -8.98 -4.60
CA GLU A 191 -8.36 -8.77 -4.22
C GLU A 191 -9.07 -7.66 -5.03
N ARG A 192 -8.32 -6.92 -5.85
CA ARG A 192 -8.83 -5.85 -6.73
C ARG A 192 -8.72 -6.17 -8.21
N GLY A 193 -8.48 -7.44 -8.55
CA GLY A 193 -8.38 -7.86 -9.95
C GLY A 193 -7.01 -7.58 -10.58
N GLY A 194 -5.95 -7.53 -9.78
CA GLY A 194 -4.57 -7.49 -10.26
C GLY A 194 -3.96 -6.09 -10.27
N ARG A 195 -3.82 -5.47 -11.47
CA ARG A 195 -3.20 -4.14 -11.60
C ARG A 195 -4.11 -3.03 -11.12
N VAL A 196 -3.65 -2.28 -10.14
CA VAL A 196 -4.36 -1.14 -9.55
C VAL A 196 -3.49 0.12 -9.65
N PRO A 197 -3.94 1.19 -10.31
CA PRO A 197 -3.25 2.47 -10.26
C PRO A 197 -3.43 3.10 -8.89
N MET A 198 -2.32 3.45 -8.23
CA MET A 198 -2.34 4.13 -6.94
C MET A 198 -1.76 5.53 -7.07
N PRO A 199 -2.55 6.57 -6.87
CA PRO A 199 -2.04 7.93 -6.80
C PRO A 199 -1.16 8.11 -5.57
N VAL A 200 -0.02 8.74 -5.76
CA VAL A 200 0.96 9.10 -4.71
C VAL A 200 1.19 10.60 -4.78
N ALA A 201 1.12 11.28 -3.64
CA ALA A 201 1.39 12.71 -3.59
C ALA A 201 2.11 13.12 -2.29
N VAL A 202 3.11 13.98 -2.41
CA VAL A 202 3.69 14.66 -1.25
C VAL A 202 2.70 15.73 -0.77
N ARG A 203 2.28 15.60 0.47
CA ARG A 203 1.38 16.57 1.13
C ARG A 203 2.15 17.76 1.65
N GLU A 204 3.24 17.47 2.35
CA GLU A 204 4.06 18.49 2.99
C GLU A 204 5.44 17.94 3.38
N ARG A 205 6.34 18.83 3.76
CA ARG A 205 7.55 18.56 4.53
C ARG A 205 7.30 19.07 5.94
N ALA A 206 7.47 18.20 6.94
CA ALA A 206 7.10 18.49 8.31
C ALA A 206 8.16 18.00 9.32
N ARG A 207 8.22 18.64 10.49
CA ARG A 207 8.89 18.07 11.66
C ARG A 207 7.89 17.31 12.49
N VAL A 208 8.18 16.03 12.75
CA VAL A 208 7.29 15.11 13.46
C VAL A 208 8.07 14.39 14.55
N ALA A 209 7.46 14.31 15.74
CA ALA A 209 8.01 13.51 16.85
C ALA A 209 7.58 12.03 16.68
N PHE A 210 8.55 11.15 16.74
CA PHE A 210 8.37 9.70 16.73
C PHE A 210 8.73 9.13 18.10
N PRO A 211 7.96 8.15 18.61
CA PRO A 211 8.11 7.69 20.00
C PRO A 211 9.53 7.21 20.39
N VAL A 212 10.26 6.61 19.44
CA VAL A 212 11.61 6.06 19.68
C VAL A 212 12.70 6.87 18.98
N LEU A 213 12.39 7.44 17.81
CA LEU A 213 13.40 8.11 16.97
C LEU A 213 13.54 9.60 17.27
N GLY A 214 12.70 10.16 18.16
CA GLY A 214 12.67 11.57 18.48
C GLY A 214 12.09 12.41 17.33
N GLU A 215 12.44 13.70 17.30
CA GLU A 215 11.97 14.64 16.28
C GLU A 215 12.75 14.44 14.98
N ARG A 216 12.03 14.32 13.86
CA ARG A 216 12.60 14.13 12.53
C ARG A 216 11.92 15.03 11.50
N GLU A 217 12.67 15.43 10.51
CA GLU A 217 12.14 16.11 9.34
C GLU A 217 11.77 15.07 8.28
N VAL A 218 10.55 15.11 7.81
CA VAL A 218 9.98 14.07 6.94
C VAL A 218 9.21 14.66 5.77
N TRP A 219 9.15 13.89 4.68
CA TRP A 219 8.12 14.02 3.67
C TRP A 219 6.89 13.24 4.14
N VAL A 220 5.74 13.90 4.17
CA VAL A 220 4.44 13.27 4.42
C VAL A 220 3.82 12.95 3.07
N VAL A 221 3.72 11.67 2.75
CA VAL A 221 3.28 11.18 1.43
C VAL A 221 1.97 10.44 1.58
N THR A 222 0.97 10.79 0.79
CA THR A 222 -0.28 10.03 0.69
C THR A 222 -0.24 9.06 -0.47
N VAL A 223 -0.80 7.87 -0.26
CA VAL A 223 -0.96 6.83 -1.27
C VAL A 223 -2.41 6.39 -1.31
N GLY A 224 -3.02 6.46 -2.49
CA GLY A 224 -4.43 6.14 -2.70
C GLY A 224 -4.68 4.64 -2.78
N VAL A 225 -4.41 3.89 -1.71
CA VAL A 225 -4.76 2.46 -1.64
C VAL A 225 -6.28 2.32 -1.58
N PRO A 226 -6.93 1.58 -2.50
CA PRO A 226 -8.39 1.45 -2.52
C PRO A 226 -8.94 0.88 -1.21
N GLY A 227 -9.84 1.63 -0.57
CA GLY A 227 -10.49 1.25 0.70
C GLY A 227 -9.61 1.36 1.96
N ALA A 228 -8.33 1.67 1.79
CA ALA A 228 -7.37 1.83 2.88
C ALA A 228 -6.29 2.87 2.52
N PRO A 229 -6.66 4.14 2.23
CA PRO A 229 -5.66 5.15 1.90
C PRO A 229 -4.57 5.20 2.95
N ALA A 230 -3.32 5.30 2.48
CA ALA A 230 -2.16 5.29 3.34
C ALA A 230 -1.51 6.67 3.42
N THR A 231 -0.91 6.97 4.58
CA THR A 231 0.03 8.08 4.76
C THR A 231 1.36 7.49 5.20
N ILE A 232 2.43 7.87 4.52
CA ILE A 232 3.79 7.37 4.75
C ILE A 232 4.70 8.55 5.11
N TRP A 233 5.43 8.46 6.22
CA TRP A 233 6.40 9.45 6.65
C TRP A 233 7.80 8.97 6.30
N VAL A 234 8.45 9.66 5.37
CA VAL A 234 9.79 9.33 4.87
C VAL A 234 10.79 10.36 5.38
N ASP A 235 11.78 9.93 6.12
CA ASP A 235 12.88 10.78 6.62
C ASP A 235 13.59 11.48 5.45
N THR A 236 13.78 12.80 5.56
CA THR A 236 14.35 13.59 4.45
C THR A 236 15.83 13.34 4.24
N ALA A 237 16.56 12.93 5.26
CA ALA A 237 18.00 12.72 5.23
C ALA A 237 18.37 11.28 4.83
N THR A 238 17.70 10.28 5.43
CA THR A 238 18.05 8.86 5.26
C THR A 238 17.14 8.14 4.27
N ARG A 239 16.04 8.73 3.87
CA ARG A 239 14.98 8.12 3.04
C ARG A 239 14.29 6.92 3.71
N ALA A 240 14.56 6.69 4.98
CA ALA A 240 13.89 5.63 5.73
C ALA A 240 12.41 5.94 5.96
N VAL A 241 11.57 4.92 5.89
CA VAL A 241 10.19 5.02 6.34
C VAL A 241 10.16 4.96 7.86
N LEU A 242 9.58 5.99 8.49
CA LEU A 242 9.51 6.12 9.96
C LEU A 242 8.14 5.77 10.50
N ARG A 243 7.09 5.99 9.70
CA ARG A 243 5.70 5.68 10.06
C ARG A 243 4.91 5.38 8.81
N THR A 244 3.97 4.45 8.93
CA THR A 244 2.91 4.24 7.94
C THR A 244 1.57 4.16 8.65
N ARG A 245 0.56 4.86 8.14
CA ARG A 245 -0.81 4.80 8.62
C ARG A 245 -1.73 4.40 7.49
N TYR A 246 -2.57 3.42 7.72
CA TYR A 246 -3.65 2.99 6.82
C TYR A 246 -5.00 3.32 7.44
N ASP A 247 -5.83 4.06 6.72
CA ASP A 247 -7.18 4.41 7.17
C ASP A 247 -8.20 3.47 6.52
N ILE A 248 -8.74 2.52 7.29
CA ILE A 248 -9.75 1.55 6.83
C ILE A 248 -11.12 2.19 6.90
N THR A 249 -11.52 2.86 5.83
CA THR A 249 -12.73 3.69 5.77
C THR A 249 -14.00 2.91 6.09
N ALA A 250 -14.12 1.68 5.57
CA ALA A 250 -15.30 0.83 5.81
C ALA A 250 -15.50 0.40 7.28
N ARG A 251 -14.47 0.57 8.14
CA ARG A 251 -14.50 0.15 9.54
C ARG A 251 -14.30 1.30 10.52
N ALA A 252 -14.19 2.54 10.02
CA ALA A 252 -13.88 3.73 10.82
C ALA A 252 -12.69 3.49 11.77
N MET A 253 -11.63 2.87 11.26
CA MET A 253 -10.43 2.53 12.03
C MET A 253 -9.17 2.79 11.22
N SER A 254 -8.05 2.99 11.91
CA SER A 254 -6.74 3.05 11.27
C SER A 254 -5.73 2.13 11.93
N PHE A 255 -4.78 1.66 11.13
CA PHE A 255 -3.55 1.02 11.61
C PHE A 255 -2.40 2.00 11.48
N THR A 256 -1.59 2.11 12.52
CA THR A 256 -0.36 2.90 12.49
C THR A 256 0.81 2.02 12.87
N ASP A 257 1.82 2.00 12.02
CA ASP A 257 3.09 1.31 12.22
C ASP A 257 4.18 2.36 12.45
N ASP A 258 4.66 2.51 13.68
CA ASP A 258 5.76 3.40 14.07
C ASP A 258 7.07 2.62 14.12
N ARG A 259 8.09 3.05 13.39
CA ARG A 259 9.41 2.43 13.41
C ARG A 259 10.02 2.55 14.81
N VAL A 260 10.49 1.41 15.34
CA VAL A 260 11.19 1.33 16.64
C VAL A 260 12.67 0.91 16.48
N THR A 261 13.05 0.38 15.34
CA THR A 261 14.46 0.11 15.01
C THR A 261 15.19 1.43 14.76
N PRO A 262 16.35 1.65 15.37
CA PRO A 262 17.18 2.83 15.10
C PRO A 262 17.51 2.99 13.62
N LEU A 263 17.79 4.22 13.19
CA LEU A 263 18.34 4.49 11.86
C LEU A 263 19.84 4.18 11.92
N HIS A 264 20.30 3.38 10.96
CA HIS A 264 21.74 3.25 10.74
C HIS A 264 22.23 4.54 10.07
N GLY A 265 23.24 5.17 10.67
CA GLY A 265 23.88 6.38 10.13
C GLY A 265 24.82 6.06 8.99
#